data_ed7db18c9f3311074f16f3d0a8ac09b5
#
_entry.id   ed7db18c9f3311074f16f3d0a8ac09b5
#
_cell.length_a   1.000
_cell.length_b   1.000
_cell.length_c   1.000
_cell.angle_alpha   90.00
_cell.angle_beta   90.00
_cell.angle_gamma   90.00
#
_symmetry.space_group_name_H-M   'P 1'
#
loop_
_entity.id
_entity.type
_entity.pdbx_description
1 polymer ?
#
loop_
_entity_poly.entity_id
_entity_poly.type
_entity_poly.pdbx_seq_one_letter_code
_entity_poly.pdbx_strand_id
1 'polypeptide(L)'
;MASTSTSEATHPVVFTTQTPYPLPTQKFMIPASWRRYQLSQLVNKALSLPKPIPFEFLVRGEILRGTLTEWCTENGVGEEETLEIEYFESVMPPQRMSTIPHEDLVSSVSCQLPGYFLTASYDGALRIFDYSQTLLQSIPAHNAPATSLCVVPSSTDLPDSFLIASASHDLTARLTRIDLSQPKQPRAETLAALHLHTAPLSSVAASSSHILTSSWDGLIGLWDTKIPETDEVPLDEAAAAAGENRKKRRKVADDGEPAPRPKRKAPAQVLKSHTARVSRVVFGRGESASAAYSCGMDSTVRTWDVENGLCTSTITAANKPFLDIALTQTGTSALAASTDRTVSQYDLRLASSSATTPSVASLAHPATPSCVAVAPVSGGPASAAEHQIVTGAYDGVVRLWDLRSTKGAVASFKAWDGAKKVLSVDWARGLVGVGGEGGVEVWKVGDGERAFAS
;
A
#
# COMPACT_ATOMS: atom_id res chain seq x y z
N MET A 1 -10.75 54.67 -33.26
CA MET A 1 -10.98 53.43 -32.48
C MET A 1 -9.69 53.17 -31.74
N ALA A 2 -9.67 53.51 -30.46
CA ALA A 2 -8.49 53.24 -29.62
C ALA A 2 -8.55 51.76 -29.19
N SER A 3 -7.58 51.01 -29.66
CA SER A 3 -7.33 49.64 -29.16
C SER A 3 -6.78 49.75 -27.73
N THR A 4 -7.64 49.53 -26.75
CA THR A 4 -7.26 49.31 -25.38
C THR A 4 -6.47 48.00 -25.33
N SER A 5 -5.16 48.08 -25.37
CA SER A 5 -4.25 47.01 -24.99
C SER A 5 -4.44 46.80 -23.47
N THR A 6 -5.29 45.87 -23.08
CA THR A 6 -5.29 45.33 -21.71
C THR A 6 -3.92 44.73 -21.51
N SER A 7 -3.03 45.41 -20.76
CA SER A 7 -1.79 44.81 -20.32
C SER A 7 -2.15 43.58 -19.47
N GLU A 8 -1.84 42.38 -19.96
CA GLU A 8 -2.01 41.18 -19.15
C GLU A 8 -1.17 41.31 -17.89
N ALA A 9 -1.78 41.13 -16.73
CA ALA A 9 -1.04 41.13 -15.47
C ALA A 9 0.03 40.04 -15.52
N THR A 10 1.24 40.39 -15.12
CA THR A 10 2.39 39.45 -15.10
C THR A 10 2.93 39.32 -13.70
N HIS A 11 3.26 38.11 -13.28
CA HIS A 11 3.90 37.84 -11.99
C HIS A 11 5.38 37.49 -12.17
N PRO A 12 6.29 38.03 -11.32
CA PRO A 12 7.66 37.58 -11.25
C PRO A 12 7.72 36.19 -10.62
N VAL A 13 8.28 35.19 -11.31
CA VAL A 13 8.37 33.79 -10.90
C VAL A 13 9.81 33.34 -10.90
N VAL A 14 10.20 32.60 -9.87
CA VAL A 14 11.45 31.86 -9.79
C VAL A 14 11.12 30.37 -9.79
N PHE A 15 11.70 29.63 -10.72
CA PHE A 15 11.54 28.19 -10.79
C PHE A 15 12.57 27.46 -9.97
N THR A 16 12.12 26.50 -9.18
CA THR A 16 12.94 25.55 -8.42
C THR A 16 12.57 24.12 -8.81
N THR A 17 13.50 23.18 -8.69
CA THR A 17 13.21 21.77 -8.95
C THR A 17 14.19 20.87 -8.23
N GLN A 18 13.73 19.66 -7.88
CA GLN A 18 14.55 18.55 -7.41
C GLN A 18 14.83 17.53 -8.53
N THR A 19 14.26 17.75 -9.72
CA THR A 19 14.47 16.88 -10.88
C THR A 19 15.84 17.11 -11.53
N PRO A 20 16.35 16.17 -12.35
CA PRO A 20 17.64 16.33 -13.05
C PRO A 20 17.63 17.43 -14.16
N TYR A 21 16.58 18.21 -14.26
CA TYR A 21 16.38 19.26 -15.26
C TYR A 21 16.30 20.68 -14.63
N PRO A 22 17.37 21.18 -13.97
CA PRO A 22 17.30 22.49 -13.33
C PRO A 22 17.30 23.63 -14.36
N LEU A 23 16.40 24.58 -14.16
CA LEU A 23 16.42 25.85 -14.86
C LEU A 23 17.41 26.82 -14.18
N PRO A 24 18.01 27.80 -14.93
CA PRO A 24 18.81 28.84 -14.33
C PRO A 24 17.97 29.68 -13.35
N THR A 25 18.57 30.02 -12.20
CA THR A 25 17.96 30.85 -11.15
C THR A 25 17.82 32.29 -11.61
N GLN A 26 16.86 32.55 -12.47
CA GLN A 26 16.50 33.90 -12.94
C GLN A 26 15.00 34.11 -12.73
N LYS A 27 14.62 35.40 -12.64
CA LYS A 27 13.19 35.75 -12.55
C LYS A 27 12.58 35.75 -13.95
N PHE A 28 11.48 35.01 -14.09
CA PHE A 28 10.68 34.99 -15.29
C PHE A 28 9.41 35.84 -15.06
N MET A 29 9.10 36.74 -15.99
CA MET A 29 7.83 37.45 -15.98
C MET A 29 6.79 36.61 -16.70
N ILE A 30 5.84 36.08 -15.97
CA ILE A 30 4.85 35.10 -16.49
C ILE A 30 3.46 35.75 -16.48
N PRO A 31 2.71 35.69 -17.61
CA PRO A 31 1.33 36.14 -17.63
C PRO A 31 0.49 35.40 -16.60
N ALA A 32 -0.29 36.13 -15.83
CA ALA A 32 -1.11 35.60 -14.76
C ALA A 32 -2.23 34.65 -15.26
N SER A 33 -2.61 34.77 -16.55
CA SER A 33 -3.56 33.90 -17.23
C SER A 33 -3.04 32.48 -17.53
N TRP A 34 -1.75 32.24 -17.32
CA TRP A 34 -1.14 30.96 -17.67
C TRP A 34 -1.59 29.85 -16.74
N ARG A 35 -1.76 28.67 -17.35
CA ARG A 35 -2.06 27.38 -16.70
C ARG A 35 -0.87 26.45 -16.80
N ARG A 36 -0.97 25.29 -16.17
CA ARG A 36 0.02 24.23 -16.20
C ARG A 36 0.63 23.97 -17.59
N TYR A 37 -0.20 23.94 -18.64
CA TYR A 37 0.25 23.61 -19.98
C TYR A 37 1.27 24.64 -20.54
N GLN A 38 0.97 25.93 -20.42
CA GLN A 38 1.86 26.99 -20.89
C GLN A 38 3.15 27.03 -20.08
N LEU A 39 3.08 26.82 -18.77
CA LEU A 39 4.25 26.72 -17.90
C LEU A 39 5.13 25.53 -18.30
N SER A 40 4.54 24.35 -18.55
CA SER A 40 5.27 23.17 -19.00
C SER A 40 5.94 23.41 -20.36
N GLN A 41 5.28 24.10 -21.29
CA GLN A 41 5.91 24.49 -22.57
C GLN A 41 7.10 25.43 -22.37
N LEU A 42 6.98 26.41 -21.47
CA LEU A 42 8.08 27.33 -21.14
C LEU A 42 9.30 26.57 -20.61
N VAL A 43 9.09 25.66 -19.63
CA VAL A 43 10.16 24.85 -19.04
C VAL A 43 10.82 23.97 -20.11
N ASN A 44 10.04 23.25 -20.92
CA ASN A 44 10.58 22.42 -22.00
C ASN A 44 11.38 23.23 -23.02
N LYS A 45 10.90 24.41 -23.38
CA LYS A 45 11.61 25.33 -24.32
C LYS A 45 12.89 25.86 -23.71
N ALA A 46 12.86 26.24 -22.43
CA ALA A 46 14.05 26.75 -21.73
C ALA A 46 15.11 25.66 -21.55
N LEU A 47 14.72 24.42 -21.33
CA LEU A 47 15.62 23.26 -21.21
C LEU A 47 16.05 22.69 -22.57
N SER A 48 15.45 23.14 -23.68
CA SER A 48 15.73 22.64 -25.04
C SER A 48 15.67 21.11 -25.14
N LEU A 49 14.69 20.48 -24.48
CA LEU A 49 14.56 19.02 -24.44
C LEU A 49 14.18 18.45 -25.80
N PRO A 50 14.81 17.35 -26.25
CA PRO A 50 14.52 16.72 -27.55
C PRO A 50 13.11 16.11 -27.60
N LYS A 51 12.59 15.66 -26.45
CA LYS A 51 11.20 15.23 -26.27
C LYS A 51 10.56 16.08 -25.17
N PRO A 52 9.37 16.65 -25.38
CA PRO A 52 8.70 17.44 -24.36
C PRO A 52 8.27 16.52 -23.20
N ILE A 53 8.70 16.87 -22.00
CA ILE A 53 8.32 16.19 -20.75
C ILE A 53 7.17 17.00 -20.15
N PRO A 54 6.05 16.37 -19.78
CA PRO A 54 4.98 17.05 -19.08
C PRO A 54 5.41 17.36 -17.63
N PHE A 55 5.35 18.64 -17.24
CA PHE A 55 5.63 19.06 -15.87
C PHE A 55 4.37 19.48 -15.12
N GLU A 56 4.38 19.25 -13.82
CA GLU A 56 3.46 19.82 -12.85
C GLU A 56 4.15 20.85 -11.99
N PHE A 57 3.38 21.75 -11.39
CA PHE A 57 3.87 22.92 -10.70
C PHE A 57 3.27 23.02 -9.31
N LEU A 58 4.14 23.22 -8.31
CA LEU A 58 3.77 23.52 -6.94
C LEU A 58 4.07 25.01 -6.67
N VAL A 59 3.07 25.74 -6.24
CA VAL A 59 3.21 27.12 -5.81
C VAL A 59 3.05 27.14 -4.29
N ARG A 60 4.09 27.44 -3.55
CA ARG A 60 4.11 27.39 -2.07
C ARG A 60 3.61 26.05 -1.49
N GLY A 61 3.98 24.95 -2.14
CA GLY A 61 3.56 23.60 -1.70
C GLY A 61 2.18 23.16 -2.16
N GLU A 62 1.48 23.92 -3.00
CA GLU A 62 0.17 23.55 -3.57
C GLU A 62 0.26 23.31 -5.06
N ILE A 63 -0.36 22.23 -5.55
CA ILE A 63 -0.41 21.93 -6.98
C ILE A 63 -1.26 22.96 -7.70
N LEU A 64 -0.69 23.63 -8.71
CA LEU A 64 -1.38 24.58 -9.56
C LEU A 64 -2.37 23.87 -10.49
N ARG A 65 -3.66 24.01 -10.23
CA ARG A 65 -4.73 23.37 -11.03
C ARG A 65 -5.42 24.33 -12.00
N GLY A 66 -5.53 25.59 -11.63
CA GLY A 66 -6.13 26.67 -12.41
C GLY A 66 -5.10 27.56 -13.09
N THR A 67 -5.45 28.84 -13.23
CA THR A 67 -4.54 29.91 -13.65
C THR A 67 -3.75 30.46 -12.46
N LEU A 68 -2.61 31.10 -12.72
CA LEU A 68 -1.87 31.78 -11.66
C LEU A 68 -2.73 32.89 -11.01
N THR A 69 -3.57 33.59 -11.80
CA THR A 69 -4.51 34.60 -11.29
C THR A 69 -5.48 34.02 -10.25
N GLU A 70 -6.10 32.88 -10.58
CA GLU A 70 -7.01 32.20 -9.66
C GLU A 70 -6.30 31.83 -8.35
N TRP A 71 -5.12 31.24 -8.46
CA TRP A 71 -4.33 30.85 -7.29
C TRP A 71 -3.92 32.08 -6.45
N CYS A 72 -3.43 33.17 -7.08
CA CYS A 72 -3.05 34.40 -6.39
C CYS A 72 -4.24 35.05 -5.68
N THR A 73 -5.41 35.06 -6.32
CA THR A 73 -6.64 35.61 -5.74
C THR A 73 -7.08 34.82 -4.52
N GLU A 74 -7.04 33.48 -4.59
CA GLU A 74 -7.40 32.58 -3.48
C GLU A 74 -6.45 32.73 -2.29
N ASN A 75 -5.15 32.98 -2.55
CA ASN A 75 -4.12 33.06 -1.52
C ASN A 75 -3.78 34.53 -1.13
N GLY A 76 -4.45 35.52 -1.71
CA GLY A 76 -4.24 36.94 -1.37
C GLY A 76 -2.85 37.48 -1.73
N VAL A 77 -2.22 36.96 -2.79
CA VAL A 77 -0.88 37.33 -3.24
C VAL A 77 -0.96 38.49 -4.23
N GLY A 78 -0.18 39.54 -3.98
CA GLY A 78 -0.11 40.71 -4.84
C GLY A 78 0.67 40.48 -6.14
N GLU A 79 0.42 41.31 -7.16
CA GLU A 79 1.06 41.17 -8.49
C GLU A 79 2.58 41.40 -8.47
N GLU A 80 3.10 42.16 -7.51
CA GLU A 80 4.51 42.46 -7.37
C GLU A 80 5.34 41.42 -6.62
N GLU A 81 4.65 40.49 -5.93
CA GLU A 81 5.29 39.46 -5.12
C GLU A 81 5.94 38.40 -6.00
N THR A 82 7.20 38.06 -5.72
CA THR A 82 7.91 37.02 -6.46
C THR A 82 7.37 35.63 -6.00
N LEU A 83 6.84 34.85 -6.94
CA LEU A 83 6.36 33.50 -6.68
C LEU A 83 7.50 32.49 -6.86
N GLU A 84 7.68 31.63 -5.86
CA GLU A 84 8.52 30.44 -6.00
C GLU A 84 7.64 29.28 -6.48
N ILE A 85 7.98 28.76 -7.66
CA ILE A 85 7.26 27.65 -8.27
C ILE A 85 8.21 26.47 -8.42
N GLU A 86 7.96 25.42 -7.66
CA GLU A 86 8.65 24.14 -7.82
C GLU A 86 7.99 23.34 -8.95
N TYR A 87 8.78 22.80 -9.87
CA TYR A 87 8.27 21.94 -10.93
C TYR A 87 8.87 20.54 -10.85
N PHE A 88 8.06 19.54 -11.21
CA PHE A 88 8.41 18.14 -11.23
C PHE A 88 7.72 17.43 -12.39
N GLU A 89 8.21 16.26 -12.75
CA GLU A 89 7.62 15.48 -13.83
C GLU A 89 6.18 15.09 -13.49
N SER A 90 5.27 15.32 -14.43
CA SER A 90 3.86 14.94 -14.28
C SER A 90 3.70 13.45 -14.38
N VAL A 91 2.92 12.88 -13.49
CA VAL A 91 2.53 11.46 -13.56
C VAL A 91 1.52 11.29 -14.70
N MET A 92 1.76 10.34 -15.58
CA MET A 92 0.79 10.00 -16.61
C MET A 92 -0.54 9.55 -15.97
N PRO A 93 -1.69 9.90 -16.59
CA PRO A 93 -2.97 9.41 -16.11
C PRO A 93 -2.98 7.89 -15.99
N PRO A 94 -3.53 7.35 -14.89
CA PRO A 94 -3.62 5.91 -14.71
C PRO A 94 -4.36 5.24 -15.88
N GLN A 95 -3.78 4.15 -16.39
CA GLN A 95 -4.34 3.39 -17.52
C GLN A 95 -4.74 1.99 -17.04
N ARG A 96 -6.01 1.63 -17.30
CA ARG A 96 -6.50 0.28 -17.01
C ARG A 96 -5.83 -0.72 -17.95
N MET A 97 -5.16 -1.70 -17.39
CA MET A 97 -4.46 -2.75 -18.12
C MET A 97 -5.34 -4.00 -18.28
N SER A 98 -5.88 -4.46 -17.16
CA SER A 98 -6.56 -5.75 -17.11
C SER A 98 -7.58 -5.86 -15.98
N THR A 99 -8.49 -6.84 -16.12
CA THR A 99 -9.46 -7.22 -15.09
C THR A 99 -9.42 -8.73 -14.94
N ILE A 100 -9.20 -9.19 -13.72
CA ILE A 100 -9.14 -10.62 -13.38
C ILE A 100 -10.36 -10.93 -12.52
N PRO A 101 -11.36 -11.64 -13.05
CA PRO A 101 -12.56 -11.98 -12.30
C PRO A 101 -12.25 -13.00 -11.21
N HIS A 102 -12.94 -12.88 -10.08
CA HIS A 102 -12.91 -13.83 -8.95
C HIS A 102 -14.35 -14.22 -8.59
N GLU A 103 -14.50 -15.40 -8.02
CA GLU A 103 -15.82 -15.91 -7.60
C GLU A 103 -16.33 -15.21 -6.35
N ASP A 104 -15.42 -14.75 -5.48
CA ASP A 104 -15.74 -14.06 -4.23
C ASP A 104 -14.86 -12.82 -4.05
N LEU A 105 -15.11 -12.04 -3.01
CA LEU A 105 -14.41 -10.80 -2.67
C LEU A 105 -12.89 -11.02 -2.56
N VAL A 106 -12.11 -10.16 -3.19
CA VAL A 106 -10.66 -10.15 -3.03
C VAL A 106 -10.29 -9.22 -1.88
N SER A 107 -9.80 -9.80 -0.80
CA SER A 107 -9.42 -9.09 0.43
C SER A 107 -8.04 -8.47 0.36
N SER A 108 -7.13 -9.11 -0.36
CA SER A 108 -5.74 -8.66 -0.47
C SER A 108 -5.17 -9.00 -1.84
N VAL A 109 -4.43 -8.04 -2.37
CA VAL A 109 -3.70 -8.16 -3.64
C VAL A 109 -2.23 -7.85 -3.37
N SER A 110 -1.31 -8.52 -4.05
CA SER A 110 0.12 -8.18 -4.04
C SER A 110 0.71 -8.24 -5.44
N CYS A 111 1.42 -7.16 -5.80
CA CYS A 111 2.17 -6.99 -7.04
C CYS A 111 3.69 -7.06 -6.79
N GLN A 112 4.13 -7.50 -5.61
CA GLN A 112 5.53 -7.46 -5.19
C GLN A 112 6.41 -8.46 -5.96
N LEU A 113 5.86 -9.58 -6.41
CA LEU A 113 6.59 -10.56 -7.20
C LEU A 113 6.70 -10.12 -8.67
N PRO A 114 7.91 -10.10 -9.25
CA PRO A 114 8.08 -9.83 -10.67
C PRO A 114 7.42 -10.91 -11.50
N GLY A 115 6.60 -10.50 -12.47
CA GLY A 115 5.91 -11.41 -13.38
C GLY A 115 4.59 -11.97 -12.89
N TYR A 116 4.23 -11.76 -11.60
CA TYR A 116 3.08 -12.41 -10.99
C TYR A 116 2.21 -11.46 -10.16
N PHE A 117 0.93 -11.76 -10.12
CA PHE A 117 -0.04 -11.17 -9.19
C PHE A 117 -0.52 -12.24 -8.20
N LEU A 118 -0.50 -11.89 -6.93
CA LEU A 118 -1.01 -12.74 -5.87
C LEU A 118 -2.32 -12.17 -5.32
N THR A 119 -3.28 -13.03 -5.06
CA THR A 119 -4.57 -12.62 -4.51
C THR A 119 -4.98 -13.53 -3.36
N ALA A 120 -5.60 -12.95 -2.34
CA ALA A 120 -6.33 -13.66 -1.31
C ALA A 120 -7.81 -13.33 -1.42
N SER A 121 -8.67 -14.33 -1.31
CA SER A 121 -10.11 -14.19 -1.50
C SER A 121 -10.89 -14.70 -0.30
N TYR A 122 -12.12 -14.24 -0.15
CA TYR A 122 -13.01 -14.65 0.93
C TYR A 122 -13.46 -16.11 0.83
N ASP A 123 -13.27 -16.77 -0.30
CA ASP A 123 -13.42 -18.23 -0.44
C ASP A 123 -12.31 -19.03 0.29
N GLY A 124 -11.35 -18.37 0.90
CA GLY A 124 -10.21 -19.00 1.61
C GLY A 124 -9.08 -19.44 0.69
N ALA A 125 -9.16 -19.17 -0.62
CA ALA A 125 -8.13 -19.54 -1.57
C ALA A 125 -7.13 -18.39 -1.82
N LEU A 126 -5.88 -18.77 -2.02
CA LEU A 126 -4.84 -17.92 -2.58
C LEU A 126 -4.67 -18.26 -4.04
N ARG A 127 -4.58 -17.27 -4.91
CA ARG A 127 -4.41 -17.47 -6.35
C ARG A 127 -3.21 -16.71 -6.87
N ILE A 128 -2.55 -17.32 -7.85
CA ILE A 128 -1.38 -16.79 -8.53
C ILE A 128 -1.73 -16.62 -9.99
N PHE A 129 -1.55 -15.43 -10.50
CA PHE A 129 -1.74 -15.10 -11.90
C PHE A 129 -0.43 -14.59 -12.50
N ASP A 130 -0.19 -14.86 -13.76
CA ASP A 130 0.89 -14.20 -14.50
C ASP A 130 0.44 -12.83 -15.03
N TYR A 131 1.35 -12.08 -15.64
CA TYR A 131 1.01 -10.80 -16.28
C TYR A 131 0.08 -10.95 -17.49
N SER A 132 -0.05 -12.16 -18.05
CA SER A 132 -1.02 -12.50 -19.12
C SER A 132 -2.40 -12.81 -18.56
N GLN A 133 -2.62 -12.67 -17.23
CA GLN A 133 -3.88 -12.91 -16.51
C GLN A 133 -4.29 -14.40 -16.49
N THR A 134 -3.38 -15.31 -16.81
CA THR A 134 -3.66 -16.73 -16.70
C THR A 134 -3.52 -17.18 -15.23
N LEU A 135 -4.50 -17.93 -14.74
CA LEU A 135 -4.43 -18.56 -13.43
C LEU A 135 -3.39 -19.69 -13.48
N LEU A 136 -2.26 -19.49 -12.82
CA LEU A 136 -1.22 -20.51 -12.71
C LEU A 136 -1.57 -21.53 -11.63
N GLN A 137 -2.03 -21.07 -10.47
CA GLN A 137 -2.38 -21.95 -9.35
C GLN A 137 -3.45 -21.34 -8.45
N SER A 138 -4.35 -22.21 -7.96
CA SER A 138 -5.28 -21.92 -6.88
C SER A 138 -4.98 -22.85 -5.70
N ILE A 139 -4.76 -22.24 -4.54
CA ILE A 139 -4.32 -22.91 -3.32
C ILE A 139 -5.45 -22.75 -2.29
N PRO A 140 -6.16 -23.80 -1.92
CA PRO A 140 -7.14 -23.76 -0.84
C PRO A 140 -6.41 -23.66 0.50
N ALA A 141 -5.89 -22.48 0.80
CA ALA A 141 -5.03 -22.25 1.94
C ALA A 141 -5.80 -22.29 3.26
N HIS A 142 -7.05 -21.80 3.30
CA HIS A 142 -7.83 -21.63 4.50
C HIS A 142 -9.23 -22.22 4.38
N ASN A 143 -9.84 -22.54 5.53
CA ASN A 143 -11.23 -23.05 5.61
C ASN A 143 -12.25 -21.91 5.84
N ALA A 144 -11.78 -20.69 6.01
CA ALA A 144 -12.57 -19.48 6.23
C ALA A 144 -11.98 -18.34 5.39
N PRO A 145 -12.64 -17.17 5.27
CA PRO A 145 -12.15 -16.05 4.49
C PRO A 145 -10.69 -15.72 4.76
N ALA A 146 -9.87 -15.66 3.70
CA ALA A 146 -8.53 -15.10 3.79
C ALA A 146 -8.64 -13.57 3.82
N THR A 147 -7.96 -12.92 4.74
CA THR A 147 -8.06 -11.46 4.98
C THR A 147 -6.88 -10.68 4.43
N SER A 148 -5.70 -11.26 4.48
CA SER A 148 -4.46 -10.59 4.09
C SER A 148 -3.45 -11.60 3.58
N LEU A 149 -2.60 -11.18 2.68
CA LEU A 149 -1.43 -11.92 2.23
C LEU A 149 -0.22 -11.00 2.12
N CYS A 150 0.97 -11.55 2.31
CA CYS A 150 2.22 -10.87 2.00
C CYS A 150 3.27 -11.87 1.52
N VAL A 151 4.21 -11.38 0.71
CA VAL A 151 5.40 -12.13 0.29
C VAL A 151 6.43 -12.00 1.39
N VAL A 152 7.00 -13.09 1.83
CA VAL A 152 8.11 -13.10 2.79
C VAL A 152 9.41 -12.90 2.00
N PRO A 153 10.15 -11.81 2.25
CA PRO A 153 11.45 -11.62 1.63
C PRO A 153 12.38 -12.72 2.10
N SER A 154 12.68 -13.69 1.25
CA SER A 154 13.59 -14.79 1.58
C SER A 154 14.94 -14.60 0.92
N SER A 155 15.99 -14.90 1.63
CA SER A 155 17.37 -15.01 1.11
C SER A 155 17.65 -16.41 0.52
N THR A 156 16.63 -17.18 0.16
CA THR A 156 16.83 -18.50 -0.44
C THR A 156 17.33 -18.33 -1.86
N ASP A 157 18.44 -19.00 -2.17
CA ASP A 157 19.14 -18.97 -3.46
C ASP A 157 18.34 -19.62 -4.62
N LEU A 158 17.08 -19.95 -4.42
CA LEU A 158 16.21 -20.54 -5.44
C LEU A 158 15.41 -19.43 -6.11
N PRO A 159 15.72 -19.07 -7.37
CA PRO A 159 15.13 -17.89 -8.04
C PRO A 159 13.61 -18.00 -8.26
N ASP A 160 13.06 -19.21 -8.30
CA ASP A 160 11.65 -19.45 -8.62
C ASP A 160 10.82 -19.97 -7.42
N SER A 161 11.37 -19.94 -6.20
CA SER A 161 10.66 -20.39 -4.99
C SER A 161 10.40 -19.23 -4.05
N PHE A 162 9.13 -19.01 -3.72
CA PHE A 162 8.67 -17.90 -2.88
C PHE A 162 7.94 -18.44 -1.64
N LEU A 163 8.13 -17.74 -0.52
CA LEU A 163 7.37 -17.98 0.68
C LEU A 163 6.30 -16.89 0.83
N ILE A 164 5.07 -17.29 1.05
CA ILE A 164 3.94 -16.40 1.24
C ILE A 164 3.36 -16.63 2.64
N ALA A 165 3.06 -15.55 3.34
CA ALA A 165 2.27 -15.59 4.55
C ALA A 165 0.85 -15.12 4.27
N SER A 166 -0.15 -15.82 4.78
CA SER A 166 -1.57 -15.48 4.68
C SER A 166 -2.24 -15.52 6.04
N ALA A 167 -3.19 -14.62 6.25
CA ALA A 167 -4.01 -14.54 7.45
C ALA A 167 -5.48 -14.82 7.12
N SER A 168 -6.22 -15.41 8.06
CA SER A 168 -7.61 -15.81 7.83
C SER A 168 -8.50 -15.66 9.07
N HIS A 169 -9.81 -15.68 8.82
CA HIS A 169 -10.82 -15.80 9.85
C HIS A 169 -10.84 -17.18 10.54
N ASP A 170 -10.09 -18.18 10.03
CA ASP A 170 -9.93 -19.49 10.69
C ASP A 170 -9.02 -19.44 11.92
N LEU A 171 -8.71 -18.25 12.43
CA LEU A 171 -7.88 -17.96 13.60
C LEU A 171 -6.40 -18.32 13.41
N THR A 172 -5.99 -18.65 12.20
CA THR A 172 -4.61 -19.02 11.88
C THR A 172 -4.02 -18.12 10.79
N ALA A 173 -2.72 -17.96 10.82
CA ALA A 173 -1.96 -17.57 9.65
C ALA A 173 -1.20 -18.78 9.13
N ARG A 174 -0.91 -18.81 7.83
CA ARG A 174 -0.21 -19.93 7.18
C ARG A 174 1.00 -19.46 6.39
N LEU A 175 2.05 -20.28 6.42
CA LEU A 175 3.24 -20.12 5.59
C LEU A 175 3.17 -21.14 4.47
N THR A 176 3.06 -20.66 3.24
CA THR A 176 2.96 -21.49 2.05
C THR A 176 4.14 -21.20 1.14
N ARG A 177 4.91 -22.23 0.80
CA ARG A 177 5.95 -22.18 -0.22
C ARG A 177 5.32 -22.42 -1.57
N ILE A 178 5.71 -21.61 -2.54
CA ILE A 178 5.31 -21.72 -3.93
C ILE A 178 6.57 -21.89 -4.76
N ASP A 179 6.58 -22.93 -5.57
CA ASP A 179 7.64 -23.23 -6.52
C ASP A 179 7.09 -23.05 -7.94
N LEU A 180 7.63 -22.10 -8.67
CA LEU A 180 7.27 -21.75 -10.04
C LEU A 180 8.35 -22.19 -11.04
N SER A 181 9.33 -22.99 -10.63
CA SER A 181 10.41 -23.51 -11.50
C SER A 181 9.86 -24.27 -12.73
N GLN A 182 8.65 -24.82 -12.58
CA GLN A 182 7.91 -25.44 -13.68
C GLN A 182 6.61 -24.68 -13.95
N PRO A 183 6.58 -23.68 -14.85
CA PRO A 183 5.40 -22.85 -15.09
C PRO A 183 4.12 -23.61 -15.45
N LYS A 184 4.27 -24.81 -16.05
CA LYS A 184 3.14 -25.67 -16.42
C LYS A 184 2.59 -26.50 -15.26
N GLN A 185 3.34 -26.65 -14.17
CA GLN A 185 2.95 -27.41 -12.98
C GLN A 185 3.51 -26.74 -11.73
N PRO A 186 3.05 -25.55 -11.39
CA PRO A 186 3.47 -24.88 -10.16
C PRO A 186 3.08 -25.74 -8.95
N ARG A 187 3.95 -25.78 -7.96
CA ARG A 187 3.72 -26.51 -6.70
C ARG A 187 3.55 -25.55 -5.56
N ALA A 188 2.54 -25.80 -4.74
CA ALA A 188 2.36 -25.06 -3.50
C ALA A 188 2.23 -26.03 -2.33
N GLU A 189 2.96 -25.74 -1.28
CA GLU A 189 2.97 -26.53 -0.05
C GLU A 189 2.83 -25.61 1.15
N THR A 190 1.81 -25.87 1.99
CA THR A 190 1.66 -25.18 3.26
C THR A 190 2.56 -25.83 4.30
N LEU A 191 3.58 -25.11 4.72
CA LEU A 191 4.65 -25.61 5.57
C LEU A 191 4.32 -25.48 7.06
N ALA A 192 3.75 -24.33 7.45
CA ALA A 192 3.43 -24.05 8.84
C ALA A 192 2.09 -23.32 9.00
N ALA A 193 1.45 -23.58 10.13
CA ALA A 193 0.27 -22.86 10.61
C ALA A 193 0.60 -22.19 11.95
N LEU A 194 0.39 -20.88 12.02
CA LEU A 194 0.71 -20.03 13.16
C LEU A 194 -0.48 -19.97 14.09
N HIS A 195 -0.34 -20.49 15.31
CA HIS A 195 -1.42 -20.63 16.29
C HIS A 195 -1.19 -19.75 17.52
N LEU A 196 -1.94 -18.68 17.63
CA LEU A 196 -1.96 -17.77 18.78
C LEU A 196 -3.35 -17.22 19.04
N HIS A 197 -4.01 -16.75 17.98
CA HIS A 197 -5.16 -15.86 18.07
C HIS A 197 -6.45 -16.58 18.43
N THR A 198 -7.27 -15.92 19.23
CA THR A 198 -8.60 -16.40 19.67
C THR A 198 -9.74 -15.75 18.89
N ALA A 199 -9.45 -14.76 18.06
CA ALA A 199 -10.38 -14.07 17.18
C ALA A 199 -9.82 -14.00 15.75
N PRO A 200 -10.64 -13.67 14.73
CA PRO A 200 -10.21 -13.55 13.33
C PRO A 200 -8.98 -12.68 13.15
N LEU A 201 -8.06 -13.11 12.29
CA LEU A 201 -6.91 -12.30 11.91
C LEU A 201 -7.33 -11.21 10.93
N SER A 202 -6.75 -10.04 11.08
CA SER A 202 -7.00 -8.87 10.22
C SER A 202 -5.92 -8.68 9.17
N SER A 203 -4.64 -8.82 9.56
CA SER A 203 -3.55 -8.65 8.62
C SER A 203 -2.31 -9.48 8.96
N VAL A 204 -1.45 -9.64 7.96
CA VAL A 204 -0.12 -10.24 8.08
C VAL A 204 0.89 -9.34 7.39
N ALA A 205 2.07 -9.20 7.97
CA ALA A 205 3.22 -8.54 7.37
C ALA A 205 4.48 -9.38 7.60
N ALA A 206 5.43 -9.29 6.68
CA ALA A 206 6.66 -10.04 6.75
C ALA A 206 7.89 -9.17 6.53
N SER A 207 8.96 -9.50 7.24
CA SER A 207 10.32 -9.05 6.97
C SER A 207 11.18 -10.28 6.60
N SER A 208 12.45 -10.07 6.34
CA SER A 208 13.38 -11.17 6.04
C SER A 208 13.52 -12.19 7.17
N SER A 209 13.36 -11.78 8.43
CA SER A 209 13.57 -12.59 9.62
C SER A 209 12.32 -12.89 10.42
N HIS A 210 11.30 -12.02 10.34
CA HIS A 210 10.12 -12.10 11.18
C HIS A 210 8.83 -11.91 10.40
N ILE A 211 7.74 -12.43 10.98
CA ILE A 211 6.38 -12.26 10.50
C ILE A 211 5.55 -11.67 11.63
N LEU A 212 4.67 -10.73 11.32
CA LEU A 212 3.70 -10.16 12.23
C LEU A 212 2.29 -10.58 11.81
N THR A 213 1.48 -10.94 12.77
CA THR A 213 0.04 -11.20 12.59
C THR A 213 -0.75 -10.31 13.52
N SER A 214 -1.82 -9.71 13.03
CA SER A 214 -2.74 -8.92 13.85
C SER A 214 -4.14 -9.52 13.85
N SER A 215 -4.86 -9.33 14.94
CA SER A 215 -6.18 -9.94 15.13
C SER A 215 -7.19 -9.01 15.82
N TRP A 216 -8.43 -9.40 15.75
CA TRP A 216 -9.53 -8.74 16.44
C TRP A 216 -9.51 -8.94 17.95
N ASP A 217 -8.66 -9.86 18.47
CA ASP A 217 -8.43 -10.03 19.91
C ASP A 217 -7.56 -8.93 20.54
N GLY A 218 -7.09 -7.96 19.73
CA GLY A 218 -6.22 -6.87 20.18
C GLY A 218 -4.75 -7.25 20.34
N LEU A 219 -4.38 -8.48 19.98
CA LEU A 219 -3.02 -8.98 20.06
C LEU A 219 -2.33 -8.90 18.70
N ILE A 220 -1.00 -8.79 18.76
CA ILE A 220 -0.12 -8.94 17.61
C ILE A 220 0.85 -10.08 17.92
N GLY A 221 0.91 -11.08 17.05
CA GLY A 221 1.88 -12.17 17.14
C GLY A 221 3.15 -11.82 16.36
N LEU A 222 4.31 -12.05 16.97
CA LEU A 222 5.62 -11.98 16.32
C LEU A 222 6.15 -13.40 16.14
N TRP A 223 6.59 -13.74 14.94
CA TRP A 223 7.02 -15.07 14.54
C TRP A 223 8.33 -15.00 13.79
N ASP A 224 9.18 -16.03 13.94
CA ASP A 224 10.33 -16.23 13.05
C ASP A 224 9.86 -16.74 11.68
N THR A 225 10.61 -16.43 10.64
CA THR A 225 10.38 -16.99 9.30
C THR A 225 10.81 -18.47 9.18
N LYS A 226 11.57 -18.99 10.15
CA LYS A 226 12.02 -20.39 10.18
C LYS A 226 10.85 -21.35 10.30
N ILE A 227 10.86 -22.41 9.49
CA ILE A 227 9.82 -23.45 9.54
C ILE A 227 10.19 -24.43 10.65
N PRO A 228 9.27 -24.76 11.57
CA PRO A 228 9.55 -25.69 12.67
C PRO A 228 9.73 -27.14 12.15
N GLU A 229 10.63 -27.89 12.74
CA GLU A 229 10.81 -29.31 12.41
C GLU A 229 9.72 -30.20 12.98
N THR A 230 9.17 -29.81 14.14
CA THR A 230 8.09 -30.50 14.86
C THR A 230 6.97 -29.53 15.21
N ASP A 231 5.81 -30.06 15.61
CA ASP A 231 4.71 -29.22 16.12
C ASP A 231 5.14 -28.57 17.46
N GLU A 232 5.21 -27.24 17.51
CA GLU A 232 5.53 -26.47 18.72
C GLU A 232 4.32 -26.25 19.63
N VAL A 233 3.10 -26.28 19.05
CA VAL A 233 1.84 -26.15 19.77
C VAL A 233 1.15 -27.53 19.80
N PRO A 234 0.81 -28.05 20.99
CA PRO A 234 0.16 -29.35 21.11
C PRO A 234 -1.21 -29.34 20.42
N LEU A 235 -1.63 -30.50 19.95
CA LEU A 235 -3.00 -30.73 19.46
C LEU A 235 -3.94 -30.78 20.64
N ASP A 236 -4.99 -29.94 20.64
CA ASP A 236 -6.07 -30.14 21.57
C ASP A 236 -6.69 -31.53 21.35
N GLU A 237 -6.88 -32.31 22.41
CA GLU A 237 -7.43 -33.69 22.33
C GLU A 237 -8.79 -33.76 21.61
N ALA A 238 -9.62 -32.71 21.75
CA ALA A 238 -10.91 -32.60 21.05
C ALA A 238 -10.74 -32.43 19.53
N ALA A 239 -9.71 -31.69 19.08
CA ALA A 239 -9.40 -31.51 17.65
C ALA A 239 -8.74 -32.76 17.06
N ALA A 240 -7.95 -33.49 17.85
CA ALA A 240 -7.37 -34.79 17.47
C ALA A 240 -8.46 -35.84 17.24
N ALA A 241 -9.43 -35.96 18.13
CA ALA A 241 -10.55 -36.88 18.02
C ALA A 241 -11.46 -36.56 16.81
N ALA A 242 -11.70 -35.27 16.52
CA ALA A 242 -12.46 -34.85 15.33
C ALA A 242 -11.71 -35.18 14.02
N GLY A 243 -10.36 -35.09 14.03
CA GLY A 243 -9.49 -35.46 12.90
C GLY A 243 -9.51 -36.98 12.61
N GLU A 244 -9.51 -37.80 13.65
CA GLU A 244 -9.56 -39.26 13.50
C GLU A 244 -10.92 -39.74 12.95
N ASN A 245 -12.04 -39.15 13.38
CA ASN A 245 -13.36 -39.46 12.84
C ASN A 245 -13.53 -39.05 11.37
N ARG A 246 -12.88 -37.97 10.92
CA ARG A 246 -12.82 -37.60 9.50
C ARG A 246 -11.95 -38.56 8.69
N LYS A 247 -10.83 -39.04 9.24
CA LYS A 247 -9.98 -40.05 8.58
C LYS A 247 -10.70 -41.37 8.38
N LYS A 248 -11.50 -41.83 9.35
CA LYS A 248 -12.30 -43.05 9.21
C LYS A 248 -13.38 -42.97 8.14
N ARG A 249 -13.98 -41.81 7.91
CA ARG A 249 -14.98 -41.61 6.83
C ARG A 249 -14.35 -41.43 5.44
N ARG A 250 -13.09 -40.96 5.33
CA ARG A 250 -12.40 -40.78 4.06
C ARG A 250 -11.66 -42.01 3.54
N LYS A 251 -11.47 -43.05 4.35
CA LYS A 251 -10.77 -44.28 3.95
C LYS A 251 -11.49 -45.16 2.92
N VAL A 252 -12.63 -44.71 2.37
CA VAL A 252 -13.39 -45.46 1.37
C VAL A 252 -13.17 -44.96 -0.06
N ALA A 253 -12.40 -43.88 -0.30
CA ALA A 253 -12.12 -43.42 -1.63
C ALA A 253 -10.88 -42.52 -1.64
N ASP A 254 -9.68 -43.03 -1.67
CA ASP A 254 -8.53 -42.56 -2.41
C ASP A 254 -7.24 -43.19 -1.89
N ASP A 255 -6.51 -43.95 -2.73
CA ASP A 255 -5.20 -44.55 -2.43
C ASP A 255 -4.03 -43.52 -2.56
N GLY A 256 -4.30 -42.21 -2.42
CA GLY A 256 -3.30 -41.16 -2.35
C GLY A 256 -2.72 -41.00 -0.95
N GLU A 257 -1.39 -40.90 -0.82
CA GLU A 257 -0.74 -40.51 0.43
C GLU A 257 -1.39 -39.21 0.96
N PRO A 258 -1.76 -39.15 2.27
CA PRO A 258 -2.36 -37.94 2.82
C PRO A 258 -1.35 -36.80 2.70
N ALA A 259 -1.75 -35.70 2.06
CA ALA A 259 -0.93 -34.51 1.94
C ALA A 259 -0.33 -34.12 3.30
N PRO A 260 0.95 -33.78 3.38
CA PRO A 260 1.62 -33.46 4.64
C PRO A 260 0.86 -32.32 5.34
N ARG A 261 0.51 -32.55 6.60
CA ARG A 261 -0.18 -31.56 7.42
C ARG A 261 0.78 -30.43 7.75
N PRO A 262 0.38 -29.13 7.64
CA PRO A 262 1.20 -28.02 8.06
C PRO A 262 1.56 -28.14 9.55
N LYS A 263 2.80 -27.87 9.89
CA LYS A 263 3.30 -27.92 11.25
C LYS A 263 2.77 -26.73 12.06
N ARG A 264 2.46 -26.95 13.32
CA ARG A 264 1.97 -25.91 14.22
C ARG A 264 3.13 -25.15 14.82
N LYS A 265 3.11 -23.83 14.63
CA LYS A 265 4.14 -22.93 15.12
C LYS A 265 3.62 -22.07 16.26
N ALA A 266 4.42 -21.90 17.33
CA ALA A 266 4.17 -20.99 18.42
C ALA A 266 4.75 -19.59 18.11
N PRO A 267 4.19 -18.49 18.68
CA PRO A 267 4.74 -17.17 18.53
C PRO A 267 6.09 -17.05 19.28
N ALA A 268 7.04 -16.33 18.67
CA ALA A 268 8.26 -15.94 19.35
C ALA A 268 7.97 -14.95 20.49
N GLN A 269 7.08 -13.99 20.20
CA GLN A 269 6.61 -13.01 21.18
C GLN A 269 5.15 -12.61 20.90
N VAL A 270 4.47 -12.09 21.94
CA VAL A 270 3.10 -11.59 21.84
C VAL A 270 3.09 -10.13 22.28
N LEU A 271 2.76 -9.24 21.36
CA LEU A 271 2.71 -7.80 21.59
C LEU A 271 1.31 -7.41 22.06
N LYS A 272 1.21 -6.91 23.30
CA LYS A 272 -0.04 -6.55 23.95
C LYS A 272 -0.02 -5.07 24.34
N SER A 273 -0.92 -4.31 23.78
CA SER A 273 -1.17 -2.92 24.20
C SER A 273 -2.47 -2.37 23.63
N HIS A 274 -2.92 -2.81 22.44
CA HIS A 274 -4.19 -2.37 21.87
C HIS A 274 -5.37 -2.76 22.76
N THR A 275 -6.35 -1.85 22.88
CA THR A 275 -7.56 -2.05 23.70
C THR A 275 -8.77 -2.50 22.87
N ALA A 276 -8.67 -2.42 21.55
CA ALA A 276 -9.67 -2.92 20.62
C ALA A 276 -8.97 -3.68 19.49
N ARG A 277 -9.73 -4.15 18.51
CA ARG A 277 -9.18 -4.93 17.39
C ARG A 277 -8.09 -4.17 16.64
N VAL A 278 -7.02 -4.86 16.34
CA VAL A 278 -5.95 -4.35 15.47
C VAL A 278 -6.37 -4.52 14.02
N SER A 279 -6.33 -3.45 13.23
CA SER A 279 -6.76 -3.49 11.83
C SER A 279 -5.63 -3.89 10.90
N ARG A 280 -4.46 -3.31 11.08
CA ARG A 280 -3.28 -3.56 10.23
C ARG A 280 -1.99 -3.49 11.02
N VAL A 281 -1.01 -4.26 10.58
CA VAL A 281 0.36 -4.22 11.08
C VAL A 281 1.33 -4.16 9.90
N VAL A 282 2.43 -3.40 10.06
CA VAL A 282 3.49 -3.26 9.05
C VAL A 282 4.86 -3.20 9.73
N PHE A 283 5.90 -3.70 9.05
CA PHE A 283 7.29 -3.49 9.48
C PHE A 283 7.78 -2.11 9.08
N GLY A 284 8.73 -1.58 9.82
CA GLY A 284 9.45 -0.37 9.50
C GLY A 284 10.27 -0.49 8.22
N ARG A 285 10.71 0.66 7.70
CA ARG A 285 11.52 0.77 6.48
C ARG A 285 12.82 1.49 6.77
N GLY A 286 13.88 1.18 6.03
CA GLY A 286 15.18 1.84 6.15
C GLY A 286 15.76 1.73 7.57
N GLU A 287 16.03 2.86 8.21
CA GLU A 287 16.59 2.93 9.56
C GLU A 287 15.64 2.39 10.65
N SER A 288 14.34 2.35 10.37
CA SER A 288 13.31 1.82 11.29
C SER A 288 13.00 0.34 11.05
N ALA A 289 13.84 -0.41 10.35
CA ALA A 289 13.57 -1.82 10.00
C ALA A 289 13.43 -2.76 11.21
N SER A 290 13.99 -2.39 12.38
CA SER A 290 13.81 -3.10 13.65
C SER A 290 12.50 -2.77 14.36
N ALA A 291 11.74 -1.78 13.87
CA ALA A 291 10.46 -1.38 14.43
C ALA A 291 9.30 -2.00 13.65
N ALA A 292 8.16 -2.13 14.32
CA ALA A 292 6.89 -2.45 13.70
C ALA A 292 5.85 -1.38 14.08
N TYR A 293 4.85 -1.24 13.22
CA TYR A 293 3.78 -0.27 13.41
C TYR A 293 2.43 -0.96 13.24
N SER A 294 1.48 -0.55 14.07
CA SER A 294 0.12 -1.08 14.01
C SER A 294 -0.90 0.04 14.16
N CYS A 295 -2.07 -0.17 13.59
CA CYS A 295 -3.23 0.68 13.81
C CYS A 295 -4.44 -0.16 14.22
N GLY A 296 -5.35 0.45 14.97
CA GLY A 296 -6.51 -0.28 15.49
C GLY A 296 -7.78 0.55 15.57
N MET A 297 -8.86 -0.14 15.92
CA MET A 297 -10.16 0.48 16.17
C MET A 297 -10.21 1.25 17.49
N ASP A 298 -9.15 1.18 18.32
CA ASP A 298 -8.95 2.00 19.50
C ASP A 298 -8.46 3.43 19.18
N SER A 299 -8.48 3.81 17.89
CA SER A 299 -8.02 5.12 17.40
C SER A 299 -6.55 5.40 17.70
N THR A 300 -5.72 4.36 17.81
CA THR A 300 -4.28 4.50 18.06
C THR A 300 -3.46 3.94 16.92
N VAL A 301 -2.32 4.61 16.67
CA VAL A 301 -1.17 4.06 15.94
C VAL A 301 -0.06 3.79 16.94
N ARG A 302 0.47 2.57 16.95
CA ARG A 302 1.49 2.14 17.90
C ARG A 302 2.77 1.75 17.20
N THR A 303 3.87 2.14 17.84
CA THR A 303 5.23 1.73 17.43
C THR A 303 5.73 0.66 18.38
N TRP A 304 6.32 -0.38 17.82
CA TRP A 304 6.81 -1.54 18.56
C TRP A 304 8.29 -1.75 18.28
N ASP A 305 9.02 -2.04 19.31
CA ASP A 305 10.36 -2.61 19.20
C ASP A 305 10.21 -4.13 19.01
N VAL A 306 10.63 -4.62 17.85
CA VAL A 306 10.49 -6.03 17.47
C VAL A 306 11.40 -6.94 18.28
N GLU A 307 12.58 -6.44 18.69
CA GLU A 307 13.56 -7.25 19.44
C GLU A 307 13.11 -7.47 20.89
N ASN A 308 12.63 -6.41 21.53
CA ASN A 308 12.23 -6.45 22.92
C ASN A 308 10.74 -6.74 23.14
N GLY A 309 9.91 -6.68 22.09
CA GLY A 309 8.48 -6.91 22.16
C GLY A 309 7.70 -5.82 22.91
N LEU A 310 8.22 -4.61 22.95
CA LEU A 310 7.67 -3.51 23.74
C LEU A 310 7.01 -2.45 22.84
N CYS A 311 5.90 -1.87 23.32
CA CYS A 311 5.32 -0.69 22.71
C CYS A 311 6.13 0.54 23.11
N THR A 312 6.84 1.14 22.16
CA THR A 312 7.73 2.29 22.40
C THR A 312 7.02 3.63 22.31
N SER A 313 6.02 3.72 21.44
CA SER A 313 5.24 4.96 21.25
C SER A 313 3.79 4.68 20.91
N THR A 314 2.91 5.58 21.30
CA THR A 314 1.48 5.52 20.97
C THR A 314 1.02 6.89 20.49
N ILE A 315 0.53 6.96 19.28
CA ILE A 315 -0.13 8.11 18.70
C ILE A 315 -1.64 7.91 18.86
N THR A 316 -2.29 8.80 19.60
CA THR A 316 -3.74 8.73 19.82
C THR A 316 -4.44 9.80 18.98
N ALA A 317 -5.38 9.40 18.16
CA ALA A 317 -6.26 10.29 17.41
C ALA A 317 -7.63 10.39 18.09
N ALA A 318 -8.19 11.58 18.15
CA ALA A 318 -9.53 11.76 18.74
C ALA A 318 -10.61 11.11 17.85
N ASN A 319 -11.25 10.05 18.34
CA ASN A 319 -12.39 9.38 17.70
C ASN A 319 -12.20 9.01 16.22
N LYS A 320 -11.03 8.51 15.87
CA LYS A 320 -10.67 8.10 14.50
C LYS A 320 -10.25 6.63 14.45
N PRO A 321 -11.19 5.67 14.45
CA PRO A 321 -10.85 4.27 14.25
C PRO A 321 -10.14 4.07 12.92
N PHE A 322 -8.98 3.40 12.96
CA PHE A 322 -8.16 3.18 11.78
C PHE A 322 -8.43 1.83 11.13
N LEU A 323 -8.49 1.82 9.80
CA LEU A 323 -8.73 0.63 8.97
C LEU A 323 -7.43 0.08 8.37
N ASP A 324 -6.53 0.97 7.93
CA ASP A 324 -5.28 0.59 7.28
C ASP A 324 -4.16 1.56 7.63
N ILE A 325 -2.91 1.09 7.53
CA ILE A 325 -1.70 1.88 7.76
C ILE A 325 -0.65 1.54 6.71
N ALA A 326 0.00 2.59 6.20
CA ALA A 326 1.19 2.47 5.38
C ALA A 326 2.27 3.45 5.86
N LEU A 327 3.53 3.11 5.65
CA LEU A 327 4.66 4.00 5.97
C LEU A 327 5.12 4.71 4.72
N THR A 328 5.51 5.98 4.86
CA THR A 328 6.21 6.70 3.79
C THR A 328 7.50 5.99 3.41
N GLN A 329 8.06 6.28 2.24
CA GLN A 329 9.30 5.63 1.79
C GLN A 329 10.46 5.84 2.76
N THR A 330 10.55 7.04 3.35
CA THR A 330 11.56 7.38 4.35
C THR A 330 11.36 6.67 5.69
N GLY A 331 10.19 6.07 5.94
CA GLY A 331 9.85 5.46 7.23
C GLY A 331 9.62 6.46 8.37
N THR A 332 9.64 7.76 8.09
CA THR A 332 9.51 8.81 9.14
C THR A 332 8.08 9.16 9.48
N SER A 333 7.13 8.85 8.60
CA SER A 333 5.72 9.15 8.79
C SER A 333 4.84 7.94 8.50
N ALA A 334 3.76 7.82 9.25
CA ALA A 334 2.68 6.86 9.03
C ALA A 334 1.47 7.54 8.39
N LEU A 335 0.87 6.86 7.42
CA LEU A 335 -0.38 7.23 6.77
C LEU A 335 -1.46 6.27 7.25
N ALA A 336 -2.44 6.76 7.99
CA ALA A 336 -3.49 5.95 8.57
C ALA A 336 -4.85 6.29 7.96
N ALA A 337 -5.48 5.31 7.31
CA ALA A 337 -6.83 5.43 6.77
C ALA A 337 -7.86 5.26 7.89
N SER A 338 -8.80 6.19 8.00
CA SER A 338 -9.78 6.23 9.08
C SER A 338 -11.22 6.12 8.59
N THR A 339 -12.09 5.67 9.47
CA THR A 339 -13.54 5.60 9.22
C THR A 339 -14.20 6.98 9.10
N ASP A 340 -13.54 8.06 9.52
CA ASP A 340 -14.00 9.45 9.40
C ASP A 340 -13.85 10.02 7.97
N ARG A 341 -13.53 9.19 6.98
CA ARG A 341 -13.29 9.54 5.57
C ARG A 341 -12.02 10.35 5.35
N THR A 342 -11.03 10.21 6.22
CA THR A 342 -9.73 10.84 6.04
C THR A 342 -8.61 9.81 6.04
N VAL A 343 -7.52 10.13 5.33
CA VAL A 343 -6.22 9.50 5.55
C VAL A 343 -5.34 10.53 6.21
N SER A 344 -4.90 10.25 7.43
CA SER A 344 -4.11 11.17 8.25
C SER A 344 -2.64 10.77 8.23
N GLN A 345 -1.76 11.76 8.07
CA GLN A 345 -0.31 11.58 8.17
C GLN A 345 0.17 11.97 9.57
N TYR A 346 0.92 11.07 10.20
CA TYR A 346 1.53 11.28 11.52
C TYR A 346 3.04 11.18 11.42
N ASP A 347 3.77 12.10 12.08
CA ASP A 347 5.22 12.01 12.22
C ASP A 347 5.56 11.02 13.34
N LEU A 348 6.27 9.95 13.01
CA LEU A 348 6.64 8.88 13.94
C LEU A 348 7.79 9.25 14.88
N ARG A 349 8.51 10.34 14.58
CA ARG A 349 9.61 10.84 15.41
C ARG A 349 9.13 11.66 16.61
N LEU A 350 7.92 12.18 16.54
CA LEU A 350 7.33 12.95 17.62
C LEU A 350 6.83 11.99 18.69
N ALA A 351 7.61 11.86 19.77
CA ALA A 351 7.16 11.16 20.97
C ALA A 351 5.95 11.90 21.56
N SER A 352 4.78 11.26 21.53
CA SER A 352 3.55 11.89 21.97
C SER A 352 3.44 11.79 23.50
N SER A 353 3.66 12.91 24.18
CA SER A 353 3.33 13.08 25.59
C SER A 353 1.93 13.66 25.81
N SER A 354 1.21 13.99 24.74
CA SER A 354 -0.13 14.61 24.80
C SER A 354 -1.24 13.59 24.67
N ALA A 355 -2.41 13.89 25.22
CA ALA A 355 -3.59 13.03 25.15
C ALA A 355 -4.07 12.75 23.70
N THR A 356 -3.81 13.66 22.78
CA THR A 356 -4.08 13.51 21.34
C THR A 356 -2.94 14.09 20.52
N THR A 357 -2.52 13.36 19.49
CA THR A 357 -1.46 13.81 18.57
C THR A 357 -2.10 14.40 17.31
N PRO A 358 -1.79 15.66 16.95
CA PRO A 358 -2.30 16.24 15.73
C PRO A 358 -1.67 15.55 14.50
N SER A 359 -2.44 15.40 13.43
CA SER A 359 -1.92 14.95 12.15
C SER A 359 -1.14 16.07 11.47
N VAL A 360 -0.03 15.73 10.81
CA VAL A 360 0.76 16.66 10.01
C VAL A 360 -0.03 17.09 8.77
N ALA A 361 -0.75 16.14 8.16
CA ALA A 361 -1.59 16.34 7.00
C ALA A 361 -2.82 15.44 7.04
N SER A 362 -3.87 15.83 6.35
CA SER A 362 -5.10 15.06 6.25
C SER A 362 -5.64 15.11 4.82
N LEU A 363 -5.88 13.94 4.25
CA LEU A 363 -6.43 13.77 2.90
C LEU A 363 -7.92 13.43 3.01
N ALA A 364 -8.77 14.34 2.62
CA ALA A 364 -10.23 14.15 2.69
C ALA A 364 -10.76 13.30 1.53
N HIS A 365 -11.61 12.33 1.85
CA HIS A 365 -12.26 11.45 0.88
C HIS A 365 -13.79 11.60 0.93
N PRO A 366 -14.49 11.46 -0.21
CA PRO A 366 -15.95 11.43 -0.23
C PRO A 366 -16.55 10.24 0.51
N ALA A 367 -15.85 9.09 0.49
CA ALA A 367 -16.24 7.87 1.16
C ALA A 367 -15.09 7.35 2.03
N THR A 368 -15.36 6.37 2.89
CA THR A 368 -14.37 5.78 3.78
C THR A 368 -13.23 5.13 3.00
N PRO A 369 -11.97 5.58 3.19
CA PRO A 369 -10.80 4.92 2.63
C PRO A 369 -10.59 3.57 3.33
N SER A 370 -10.45 2.52 2.56
CA SER A 370 -10.27 1.14 3.04
C SER A 370 -8.83 0.71 3.09
N CYS A 371 -8.00 1.25 2.21
CA CYS A 371 -6.62 0.83 2.03
C CYS A 371 -5.74 1.98 1.51
N VAL A 372 -4.45 1.90 1.84
CA VAL A 372 -3.42 2.86 1.47
C VAL A 372 -2.18 2.10 1.00
N ALA A 373 -1.63 2.51 -0.14
CA ALA A 373 -0.35 2.02 -0.63
C ALA A 373 0.56 3.20 -0.99
N VAL A 374 1.85 3.06 -0.71
CA VAL A 374 2.88 4.06 -1.01
C VAL A 374 3.62 3.63 -2.27
N ALA A 375 3.99 4.58 -3.11
CA ALA A 375 4.76 4.31 -4.30
C ALA A 375 6.03 3.52 -3.99
N PRO A 376 6.46 2.59 -4.84
CA PRO A 376 7.69 1.83 -4.64
C PRO A 376 8.90 2.75 -4.75
N VAL A 377 9.99 2.41 -4.06
CA VAL A 377 11.27 3.12 -4.18
C VAL A 377 11.79 2.95 -5.60
N SER A 378 11.88 4.05 -6.33
CA SER A 378 12.51 4.08 -7.65
C SER A 378 13.99 4.41 -7.48
N GLY A 379 14.89 3.62 -8.07
CA GLY A 379 16.35 3.77 -7.93
C GLY A 379 16.95 4.99 -8.66
N GLY A 380 16.25 6.10 -8.74
CA GLY A 380 16.71 7.38 -9.33
C GLY A 380 16.82 8.48 -8.28
N PRO A 381 17.54 9.57 -8.57
CA PRO A 381 17.66 10.70 -7.65
C PRO A 381 16.29 11.31 -7.39
N ALA A 382 15.97 11.55 -6.10
CA ALA A 382 14.78 12.21 -5.54
C ALA A 382 13.59 12.28 -6.51
N SER A 383 12.94 11.14 -6.74
CA SER A 383 11.87 11.09 -7.72
C SER A 383 10.58 11.63 -7.09
N ALA A 384 9.73 12.26 -7.91
CA ALA A 384 8.39 12.67 -7.50
C ALA A 384 7.58 11.52 -6.83
N ALA A 385 7.98 10.28 -7.08
CA ALA A 385 7.39 9.07 -6.50
C ALA A 385 7.53 8.97 -4.97
N GLU A 386 8.52 9.60 -4.35
CA GLU A 386 8.70 9.52 -2.88
C GLU A 386 7.49 10.05 -2.09
N HIS A 387 6.80 11.02 -2.65
CA HIS A 387 5.64 11.65 -2.02
C HIS A 387 4.31 11.14 -2.53
N GLN A 388 4.33 10.16 -3.43
CA GLN A 388 3.10 9.65 -4.03
C GLN A 388 2.53 8.48 -3.26
N ILE A 389 1.22 8.52 -3.08
CA ILE A 389 0.45 7.46 -2.44
C ILE A 389 -0.83 7.18 -3.23
N VAL A 390 -1.32 5.98 -3.13
CA VAL A 390 -2.60 5.55 -3.68
C VAL A 390 -3.52 5.12 -2.55
N THR A 391 -4.75 5.56 -2.60
CA THR A 391 -5.80 5.19 -1.64
C THR A 391 -6.98 4.58 -2.36
N GLY A 392 -7.51 3.49 -1.82
CA GLY A 392 -8.76 2.90 -2.25
C GLY A 392 -9.87 3.21 -1.26
N ALA A 393 -11.11 3.39 -1.74
CA ALA A 393 -12.24 3.68 -0.89
C ALA A 393 -13.49 2.85 -1.26
N TYR A 394 -14.46 2.84 -0.35
CA TYR A 394 -15.71 2.09 -0.53
C TYR A 394 -16.63 2.66 -1.62
N ASP A 395 -16.29 3.81 -2.21
CA ASP A 395 -17.00 4.36 -3.40
C ASP A 395 -16.49 3.75 -4.72
N GLY A 396 -15.60 2.76 -4.68
CA GLY A 396 -15.03 2.15 -5.87
C GLY A 396 -14.02 3.05 -6.59
N VAL A 397 -13.59 4.15 -5.97
CA VAL A 397 -12.65 5.08 -6.56
C VAL A 397 -11.28 4.94 -5.91
N VAL A 398 -10.27 4.78 -6.75
CA VAL A 398 -8.87 4.82 -6.35
C VAL A 398 -8.33 6.20 -6.66
N ARG A 399 -7.62 6.79 -5.69
CA ARG A 399 -7.08 8.16 -5.77
C ARG A 399 -5.58 8.16 -5.60
N LEU A 400 -4.91 8.85 -6.51
CA LEU A 400 -3.47 9.13 -6.44
C LEU A 400 -3.29 10.50 -5.77
N TRP A 401 -2.46 10.56 -4.76
CA TRP A 401 -2.16 11.77 -4.01
C TRP A 401 -0.67 12.07 -4.06
N ASP A 402 -0.35 13.35 -3.91
CA ASP A 402 0.98 13.82 -3.62
C ASP A 402 0.98 14.46 -2.21
N LEU A 403 1.81 13.95 -1.30
CA LEU A 403 1.87 14.40 0.09
C LEU A 403 2.35 15.85 0.24
N ARG A 404 2.95 16.42 -0.80
CA ARG A 404 3.30 17.85 -0.84
C ARG A 404 2.07 18.74 -1.00
N SER A 405 0.98 18.22 -1.57
CA SER A 405 -0.27 18.95 -1.76
C SER A 405 -1.47 18.11 -1.34
N THR A 406 -2.00 18.41 -0.16
CA THR A 406 -3.08 17.64 0.49
C THR A 406 -4.49 18.12 0.17
N LYS A 407 -4.64 19.26 -0.52
CA LYS A 407 -5.96 19.86 -0.85
C LYS A 407 -6.82 18.99 -1.79
N GLY A 408 -6.19 18.11 -2.57
CA GLY A 408 -6.94 17.23 -3.47
C GLY A 408 -6.09 16.19 -4.15
N ALA A 409 -6.71 15.11 -4.62
CA ALA A 409 -6.02 14.04 -5.34
C ALA A 409 -5.43 14.55 -6.68
N VAL A 410 -4.24 14.07 -7.03
CA VAL A 410 -3.57 14.38 -8.31
C VAL A 410 -4.35 13.75 -9.46
N ALA A 411 -4.75 12.49 -9.29
CA ALA A 411 -5.57 11.75 -10.24
C ALA A 411 -6.55 10.84 -9.49
N SER A 412 -7.63 10.47 -10.15
CA SER A 412 -8.57 9.49 -9.64
C SER A 412 -9.08 8.62 -10.77
N PHE A 413 -9.32 7.35 -10.49
CA PHE A 413 -9.91 6.42 -11.44
C PHE A 413 -10.91 5.50 -10.73
N LYS A 414 -11.90 5.06 -11.48
CA LYS A 414 -12.96 4.19 -10.98
C LYS A 414 -12.60 2.74 -11.27
N ALA A 415 -12.44 1.95 -10.23
CA ALA A 415 -12.36 0.51 -10.37
C ALA A 415 -13.78 -0.04 -10.58
N TRP A 416 -13.93 -1.03 -11.46
CA TRP A 416 -15.22 -1.64 -11.82
C TRP A 416 -16.34 -0.60 -12.08
N ASP A 417 -15.99 0.47 -12.79
CA ASP A 417 -16.88 1.59 -13.12
C ASP A 417 -17.47 2.33 -11.90
N GLY A 418 -16.84 2.17 -10.72
CA GLY A 418 -17.24 2.81 -9.47
C GLY A 418 -18.45 2.20 -8.78
N ALA A 419 -18.84 0.98 -9.18
CA ALA A 419 -20.03 0.31 -8.61
C ALA A 419 -19.72 -0.61 -7.43
N LYS A 420 -18.44 -0.95 -7.21
CA LYS A 420 -18.00 -1.99 -6.25
C LYS A 420 -16.92 -1.44 -5.32
N LYS A 421 -16.91 -1.93 -4.08
CA LYS A 421 -15.96 -1.46 -3.05
C LYS A 421 -14.55 -1.94 -3.34
N VAL A 422 -13.59 -1.03 -3.16
CA VAL A 422 -12.17 -1.37 -3.09
C VAL A 422 -11.85 -1.85 -1.68
N LEU A 423 -11.16 -2.96 -1.53
CA LEU A 423 -10.76 -3.53 -0.25
C LEU A 423 -9.25 -3.53 -0.05
N SER A 424 -8.48 -3.66 -1.11
CA SER A 424 -7.03 -3.71 -1.08
C SER A 424 -6.43 -3.00 -2.29
N VAL A 425 -5.31 -2.34 -2.06
CA VAL A 425 -4.46 -1.76 -3.11
C VAL A 425 -3.02 -2.10 -2.81
N ASP A 426 -2.27 -2.51 -3.82
CA ASP A 426 -0.82 -2.63 -3.75
C ASP A 426 -0.17 -1.95 -4.96
N TRP A 427 0.95 -1.30 -4.73
CA TRP A 427 1.67 -0.55 -5.76
C TRP A 427 3.11 -1.05 -5.86
N ALA A 428 3.45 -1.65 -6.98
CA ALA A 428 4.80 -2.10 -7.27
C ALA A 428 5.14 -1.93 -8.74
N ARG A 429 6.36 -1.52 -9.05
CA ARG A 429 6.92 -1.45 -10.42
C ARG A 429 6.06 -0.68 -11.44
N GLY A 430 5.41 0.40 -11.03
CA GLY A 430 4.51 1.16 -11.91
C GLY A 430 3.16 0.48 -12.18
N LEU A 431 2.88 -0.63 -11.52
CA LEU A 431 1.59 -1.31 -11.54
C LEU A 431 0.86 -1.14 -10.21
N VAL A 432 -0.40 -0.79 -10.28
CA VAL A 432 -1.31 -0.73 -9.14
C VAL A 432 -2.32 -1.84 -9.28
N GLY A 433 -2.27 -2.81 -8.37
CA GLY A 433 -3.28 -3.84 -8.23
C GLY A 433 -4.39 -3.38 -7.30
N VAL A 434 -5.63 -3.47 -7.73
CA VAL A 434 -6.82 -3.08 -6.98
C VAL A 434 -7.68 -4.32 -6.76
N GLY A 435 -7.85 -4.73 -5.51
CA GLY A 435 -8.68 -5.87 -5.11
C GLY A 435 -9.96 -5.43 -4.41
N GLY A 436 -11.05 -6.15 -4.63
CA GLY A 436 -12.32 -5.84 -3.99
C GLY A 436 -13.50 -6.71 -4.45
N GLU A 437 -14.70 -6.15 -4.39
CA GLU A 437 -15.94 -6.86 -4.73
C GLU A 437 -16.04 -7.25 -6.23
N GLY A 438 -15.21 -6.67 -7.09
CA GLY A 438 -15.21 -6.97 -8.53
C GLY A 438 -14.13 -7.93 -8.97
N GLY A 439 -13.37 -8.52 -8.05
CA GLY A 439 -12.16 -9.28 -8.35
C GLY A 439 -10.93 -8.38 -8.29
N VAL A 440 -10.04 -8.48 -9.26
CA VAL A 440 -8.84 -7.65 -9.33
C VAL A 440 -8.83 -6.84 -10.62
N GLU A 441 -8.47 -5.57 -10.52
CA GLU A 441 -8.07 -4.72 -11.65
C GLU A 441 -6.61 -4.32 -11.52
N VAL A 442 -5.91 -4.33 -12.64
CA VAL A 442 -4.52 -3.88 -12.73
C VAL A 442 -4.46 -2.60 -13.54
N TRP A 443 -3.82 -1.59 -12.97
CA TRP A 443 -3.66 -0.27 -13.56
C TRP A 443 -2.18 0.09 -13.68
N LYS A 444 -1.80 0.71 -14.78
CA LYS A 444 -0.46 1.28 -14.97
C LYS A 444 -0.48 2.72 -14.48
N VAL A 445 0.47 3.06 -13.60
CA VAL A 445 0.65 4.40 -13.04
C VAL A 445 2.11 4.83 -13.22
N GLY A 446 2.33 5.96 -13.88
CA GLY A 446 3.69 6.46 -14.19
C GLY A 446 4.32 5.82 -15.43
N ASP A 447 5.58 6.18 -15.70
CA ASP A 447 6.34 5.72 -16.87
C ASP A 447 6.84 4.28 -16.69
N GLY A 448 5.96 3.33 -16.84
CA GLY A 448 6.23 1.91 -16.68
C GLY A 448 7.03 1.24 -17.81
N GLU A 449 7.99 1.93 -18.45
CA GLU A 449 8.91 1.27 -19.40
C GLU A 449 9.80 0.21 -18.74
N ARG A 450 9.95 0.24 -17.41
CA ARG A 450 10.76 -0.72 -16.65
C ARG A 450 9.98 -1.94 -16.11
N ALA A 451 8.66 -1.95 -16.24
CA ALA A 451 7.83 -3.06 -15.71
C ALA A 451 7.96 -4.35 -16.53
N PHE A 452 8.42 -4.27 -17.77
CA PHE A 452 8.46 -5.38 -18.73
C PHE A 452 9.86 -5.72 -19.23
N ALA A 453 10.90 -5.08 -18.71
CA ALA A 453 12.29 -5.37 -19.08
C ALA A 453 12.95 -6.18 -17.96
N SER A 454 12.87 -7.48 -18.04
CA SER A 454 13.82 -8.44 -17.43
C SER A 454 13.73 -9.76 -18.16
#